data_2f58b46804e7a09cad365b91d3f3b5c8
#
_entry.id   2f58b46804e7a09cad365b91d3f3b5c8
#
_cell.length_a   1.000
_cell.length_b   1.000
_cell.length_c   1.000
_cell.angle_alpha   90.00
_cell.angle_beta   90.00
_cell.angle_gamma   90.00
#
_symmetry.space_group_name_H-M   'P 1'
#
loop_
_entity.id
_entity.type
_entity.pdbx_description
1 polymer ?
#
loop_
_entity_poly.entity_id
_entity_poly.type
_entity_poly.pdbx_seq_one_letter_code
_entity_poly.pdbx_strand_id
1 'polypeptide(L)'
;MQKKLIALALLASAGFAAASHAADDVIRLGNLKFAHYGAVSYIKEIAPKCGIKVDEKVFAKGPDVMQGILAGELDVGTTASEAAISGRANGAPIYVVAGFAKGGARLVAGKDSGIKSVKDLKGKKVGVTRGGIHEVLLDAELGQNGLSAKDVTIVYLAFADLNQALLGKNIDAMMQSEPQSSQAINKGFGVEVMKPYDTPIGEPYRTMVMTEKFYNEKRPLAEKFMRCFLEATKTFIDKPEVAEKYVREVIFKNQISKEDFYDAIGNSPYAYDITAEHIQITTDTMAKYGTGKMAKPPVAKDWVKTDLLEQAKKSMNLK
;
A
#
# COMPACT_ATOMS: atom_id res chain seq x y z
N MET A 1 31.23 6.59 -79.48
CA MET A 1 32.06 5.46 -79.00
C MET A 1 31.97 5.35 -77.51
N GLN A 2 31.49 4.18 -77.06
CA GLN A 2 31.76 3.45 -75.79
C GLN A 2 31.28 4.05 -74.56
N LYS A 3 30.23 3.49 -73.92
CA LYS A 3 30.02 2.20 -73.25
C LYS A 3 30.61 2.18 -71.87
N LYS A 4 29.64 1.94 -70.86
CA LYS A 4 29.77 1.18 -69.63
C LYS A 4 30.50 1.83 -68.47
N LEU A 5 29.75 2.07 -67.40
CA LEU A 5 29.77 1.18 -66.26
C LEU A 5 28.62 1.56 -65.23
N ILE A 6 27.66 0.66 -65.26
CA ILE A 6 26.67 0.49 -64.20
C ILE A 6 27.35 -0.46 -63.20
N ALA A 7 27.18 -0.18 -61.91
CA ALA A 7 26.98 -1.12 -60.82
C ALA A 7 27.76 -0.76 -59.54
N LEU A 8 27.04 -0.81 -58.53
CA LEU A 8 27.35 -1.12 -57.11
C LEU A 8 27.14 0.04 -56.15
N ALA A 9 25.93 0.11 -55.67
CA ALA A 9 25.66 0.65 -54.34
C ALA A 9 24.28 0.18 -53.85
N LEU A 10 24.17 -1.10 -53.60
CA LEU A 10 23.10 -1.71 -52.80
C LEU A 10 23.81 -2.61 -51.81
N LEU A 11 23.86 -2.19 -50.53
CA LEU A 11 24.06 -3.01 -49.34
C LEU A 11 24.61 -2.16 -48.19
N ALA A 12 23.73 -1.44 -47.49
CA ALA A 12 23.95 -1.03 -46.12
C ALA A 12 22.65 -0.45 -45.52
N SER A 13 21.63 -1.31 -45.40
CA SER A 13 20.42 -0.98 -44.59
C SER A 13 19.94 -2.23 -43.89
N ALA A 14 20.79 -2.78 -43.03
CA ALA A 14 20.38 -3.80 -42.04
C ALA A 14 21.27 -3.65 -40.81
N GLY A 15 20.85 -2.89 -39.84
CA GLY A 15 21.61 -2.78 -38.62
C GLY A 15 21.25 -1.61 -37.70
N PHE A 16 19.96 -1.25 -37.59
CA PHE A 16 19.52 -0.32 -36.55
C PHE A 16 18.11 -0.69 -36.03
N ALA A 17 17.99 -1.85 -35.44
CA ALA A 17 16.74 -2.27 -34.79
C ALA A 17 16.99 -3.09 -33.52
N ALA A 18 18.04 -2.79 -32.72
CA ALA A 18 18.33 -3.55 -31.52
C ALA A 18 18.72 -2.71 -30.32
N ALA A 19 18.53 -1.38 -30.32
CA ALA A 19 18.96 -0.54 -29.19
C ALA A 19 17.82 0.16 -28.46
N SER A 20 16.54 -0.13 -28.77
CA SER A 20 15.39 0.57 -28.15
C SER A 20 14.74 -0.16 -26.95
N HIS A 21 15.16 -1.37 -26.58
CA HIS A 21 14.43 -2.17 -25.57
C HIS A 21 14.99 -2.10 -24.15
N ALA A 22 16.14 -1.52 -23.91
CA ALA A 22 16.78 -1.55 -22.58
C ALA A 22 16.24 -0.48 -21.58
N ALA A 23 15.59 0.57 -22.06
CA ALA A 23 15.00 1.61 -21.21
C ALA A 23 13.55 1.30 -20.78
N ASP A 24 12.87 0.40 -21.49
CA ASP A 24 11.46 0.03 -21.27
C ASP A 24 11.24 -1.07 -20.22
N ASP A 25 12.30 -1.66 -19.68
CA ASP A 25 12.22 -2.83 -18.79
C ASP A 25 12.35 -2.50 -17.29
N VAL A 26 12.39 -1.23 -16.94
CA VAL A 26 12.39 -0.79 -15.53
C VAL A 26 10.95 -0.62 -15.06
N ILE A 27 10.58 -1.35 -14.01
CA ILE A 27 9.27 -1.25 -13.37
C ILE A 27 9.30 -0.10 -12.36
N ARG A 28 8.47 0.91 -12.56
CA ARG A 28 8.36 2.08 -11.69
C ARG A 28 7.34 1.77 -10.59
N LEU A 29 7.85 1.56 -9.37
CA LEU A 29 7.07 1.15 -8.21
C LEU A 29 6.85 2.31 -7.24
N GLY A 30 5.60 2.67 -6.98
CA GLY A 30 5.23 3.56 -5.88
C GLY A 30 4.96 2.77 -4.60
N ASN A 31 5.63 3.12 -3.49
CA ASN A 31 5.49 2.41 -2.22
C ASN A 31 5.41 3.39 -1.04
N LEU A 32 5.10 2.88 0.16
CA LEU A 32 5.00 3.64 1.40
C LEU A 32 6.02 3.14 2.43
N LYS A 33 6.38 4.02 3.38
CA LYS A 33 7.33 3.69 4.44
C LYS A 33 6.61 3.20 5.70
N PHE A 34 6.14 1.94 5.67
CA PHE A 34 5.54 1.25 6.82
C PHE A 34 6.16 -0.15 6.98
N ALA A 35 6.11 -0.72 8.19
CA ALA A 35 6.72 -2.03 8.45
C ALA A 35 6.13 -3.13 7.55
N HIS A 36 4.81 -3.16 7.41
CA HIS A 36 4.08 -4.14 6.60
C HIS A 36 4.19 -3.91 5.07
N TYR A 37 4.82 -2.83 4.62
CA TYR A 37 5.21 -2.59 3.22
C TYR A 37 6.62 -3.13 2.91
N GLY A 38 7.30 -3.67 3.91
CA GLY A 38 8.69 -4.09 3.81
C GLY A 38 8.95 -5.16 2.77
N ALA A 39 8.06 -6.15 2.61
CA ALA A 39 8.22 -7.20 1.61
C ALA A 39 8.16 -6.64 0.17
N VAL A 40 7.35 -5.60 -0.06
CA VAL A 40 7.30 -4.90 -1.36
C VAL A 40 8.61 -4.15 -1.61
N SER A 41 9.13 -3.41 -0.63
CA SER A 41 10.45 -2.75 -0.76
C SER A 41 11.59 -3.75 -0.98
N TYR A 42 11.48 -4.97 -0.42
CA TYR A 42 12.50 -6.01 -0.56
C TYR A 42 12.59 -6.55 -2.00
N ILE A 43 11.55 -6.37 -2.82
CA ILE A 43 11.58 -6.77 -4.24
C ILE A 43 12.82 -6.22 -4.95
N LYS A 44 13.21 -4.96 -4.70
CA LYS A 44 14.39 -4.36 -5.35
C LYS A 44 15.69 -5.09 -5.07
N GLU A 45 15.83 -5.70 -3.89
CA GLU A 45 17.02 -6.46 -3.50
C GLU A 45 17.13 -7.78 -4.25
N ILE A 46 15.98 -8.41 -4.55
CA ILE A 46 15.93 -9.68 -5.27
C ILE A 46 15.60 -9.55 -6.75
N ALA A 47 15.22 -8.36 -7.23
CA ALA A 47 14.84 -8.07 -8.61
C ALA A 47 15.82 -8.61 -9.66
N PRO A 48 17.17 -8.51 -9.49
CA PRO A 48 18.12 -9.09 -10.45
C PRO A 48 17.97 -10.61 -10.60
N LYS A 49 17.65 -11.33 -9.51
CA LYS A 49 17.41 -12.79 -9.54
C LYS A 49 16.10 -13.13 -10.26
N CYS A 50 15.14 -12.23 -10.23
CA CYS A 50 13.87 -12.37 -10.95
C CYS A 50 13.97 -11.97 -12.43
N GLY A 51 15.12 -11.48 -12.88
CA GLY A 51 15.33 -10.97 -14.25
C GLY A 51 14.51 -9.72 -14.55
N ILE A 52 14.37 -8.83 -13.56
CA ILE A 52 13.68 -7.53 -13.66
C ILE A 52 14.53 -6.42 -13.04
N LYS A 53 14.18 -5.18 -13.39
CA LYS A 53 14.69 -3.98 -12.72
C LYS A 53 13.51 -3.23 -12.10
N VAL A 54 13.69 -2.76 -10.88
CA VAL A 54 12.66 -2.02 -10.14
C VAL A 54 13.24 -0.69 -9.66
N ASP A 55 12.54 0.39 -9.99
CA ASP A 55 12.79 1.73 -9.44
C ASP A 55 11.67 2.05 -8.45
N GLU A 56 12.01 2.10 -7.15
CA GLU A 56 11.07 2.33 -6.07
C GLU A 56 11.09 3.80 -5.65
N LYS A 57 9.92 4.47 -5.79
CA LYS A 57 9.66 5.79 -5.24
C LYS A 57 8.78 5.67 -3.99
N VAL A 58 9.25 6.21 -2.86
CA VAL A 58 8.52 6.16 -1.58
C VAL A 58 7.69 7.44 -1.41
N PHE A 59 6.40 7.25 -1.12
CA PHE A 59 5.42 8.33 -0.91
C PHE A 59 5.00 8.42 0.57
N ALA A 60 4.43 9.56 0.96
CA ALA A 60 3.99 9.78 2.34
C ALA A 60 2.67 9.07 2.67
N LYS A 61 1.77 8.92 1.70
CA LYS A 61 0.43 8.32 1.87
C LYS A 61 -0.09 7.73 0.55
N GLY A 62 -1.09 6.85 0.64
CA GLY A 62 -1.68 6.15 -0.51
C GLY A 62 -2.24 7.06 -1.61
N PRO A 63 -3.00 8.13 -1.30
CA PRO A 63 -3.45 9.10 -2.31
C PRO A 63 -2.33 9.68 -3.17
N ASP A 64 -1.12 9.89 -2.62
CA ASP A 64 0.01 10.41 -3.39
C ASP A 64 0.54 9.38 -4.40
N VAL A 65 0.48 8.08 -4.08
CA VAL A 65 0.77 6.99 -5.03
C VAL A 65 -0.21 7.03 -6.19
N MET A 66 -1.51 7.23 -5.91
CA MET A 66 -2.53 7.34 -6.96
C MET A 66 -2.30 8.56 -7.87
N GLN A 67 -1.84 9.68 -7.33
CA GLN A 67 -1.44 10.84 -8.15
C GLN A 67 -0.24 10.51 -9.05
N GLY A 68 0.78 9.80 -8.55
CA GLY A 68 1.90 9.33 -9.35
C GLY A 68 1.48 8.40 -10.51
N ILE A 69 0.48 7.54 -10.28
CA ILE A 69 -0.12 6.70 -11.31
C ILE A 69 -0.84 7.55 -12.36
N LEU A 70 -1.68 8.49 -11.94
CA LEU A 70 -2.41 9.38 -12.84
C LEU A 70 -1.47 10.29 -13.66
N ALA A 71 -0.34 10.68 -13.08
CA ALA A 71 0.71 11.41 -13.77
C ALA A 71 1.54 10.56 -14.76
N GLY A 72 1.30 9.24 -14.81
CA GLY A 72 2.07 8.32 -15.66
C GLY A 72 3.50 8.06 -15.17
N GLU A 73 3.80 8.38 -13.90
CA GLU A 73 5.12 8.18 -13.29
C GLU A 73 5.34 6.75 -12.78
N LEU A 74 4.27 5.98 -12.57
CA LEU A 74 4.31 4.65 -11.96
C LEU A 74 3.63 3.60 -12.86
N ASP A 75 4.14 2.38 -12.80
CA ASP A 75 3.56 1.18 -13.43
C ASP A 75 2.81 0.33 -12.40
N VAL A 76 3.37 0.26 -11.19
CA VAL A 76 2.86 -0.48 -10.04
C VAL A 76 2.79 0.47 -8.84
N GLY A 77 1.73 0.38 -8.07
CA GLY A 77 1.58 1.13 -6.83
C GLY A 77 1.12 0.25 -5.69
N THR A 78 1.54 0.57 -4.47
CA THR A 78 1.05 -0.07 -3.25
C THR A 78 0.41 0.94 -2.33
N THR A 79 -0.74 0.57 -1.78
CA THR A 79 -1.52 1.44 -0.90
C THR A 79 -2.48 0.62 -0.05
N ALA A 80 -3.19 1.22 0.88
CA ALA A 80 -4.36 0.58 1.44
C ALA A 80 -5.55 0.66 0.46
N SER A 81 -6.53 -0.18 0.65
CA SER A 81 -7.65 -0.39 -0.31
C SER A 81 -8.42 0.89 -0.63
N GLU A 82 -8.61 1.79 0.33
CA GLU A 82 -9.38 3.03 0.14
C GLU A 82 -8.78 3.97 -0.89
N ALA A 83 -7.44 4.08 -0.94
CA ALA A 83 -6.81 4.96 -1.91
C ALA A 83 -6.88 4.38 -3.33
N ALA A 84 -6.76 3.05 -3.47
CA ALA A 84 -6.98 2.38 -4.76
C ALA A 84 -8.45 2.55 -5.24
N ILE A 85 -9.43 2.39 -4.32
CA ILE A 85 -10.86 2.59 -4.59
C ILE A 85 -11.12 4.04 -5.02
N SER A 86 -10.64 5.01 -4.24
CA SER A 86 -10.78 6.43 -4.58
C SER A 86 -10.09 6.77 -5.90
N GLY A 87 -8.89 6.24 -6.13
CA GLY A 87 -8.17 6.40 -7.40
C GLY A 87 -9.00 5.87 -8.58
N ARG A 88 -9.53 4.65 -8.47
CA ARG A 88 -10.39 4.05 -9.51
C ARG A 88 -11.65 4.86 -9.73
N ALA A 89 -12.33 5.30 -8.67
CA ALA A 89 -13.53 6.13 -8.74
C ALA A 89 -13.28 7.48 -9.43
N ASN A 90 -12.05 8.00 -9.34
CA ASN A 90 -11.61 9.24 -9.98
C ASN A 90 -10.88 9.02 -11.32
N GLY A 91 -11.04 7.83 -11.92
CA GLY A 91 -10.59 7.55 -13.29
C GLY A 91 -9.17 7.03 -13.41
N ALA A 92 -8.48 6.66 -12.32
CA ALA A 92 -7.19 6.00 -12.44
C ALA A 92 -7.34 4.66 -13.18
N PRO A 93 -6.58 4.46 -14.29
CA PRO A 93 -6.66 3.23 -15.09
C PRO A 93 -5.84 2.13 -14.42
N ILE A 94 -6.37 1.53 -13.35
CA ILE A 94 -5.68 0.54 -12.53
C ILE A 94 -6.50 -0.72 -12.31
N TYR A 95 -5.80 -1.84 -12.10
CA TYR A 95 -6.34 -3.07 -11.52
C TYR A 95 -5.71 -3.33 -10.15
N VAL A 96 -6.50 -3.80 -9.18
CA VAL A 96 -5.96 -4.44 -7.98
C VAL A 96 -5.55 -5.86 -8.37
N VAL A 97 -4.28 -6.20 -8.16
CA VAL A 97 -3.70 -7.47 -8.63
C VAL A 97 -3.27 -8.40 -7.50
N ALA A 98 -3.04 -7.87 -6.29
CA ALA A 98 -2.68 -8.64 -5.09
C ALA A 98 -3.00 -7.86 -3.81
N GLY A 99 -3.12 -8.55 -2.69
CA GLY A 99 -2.88 -8.00 -1.37
C GLY A 99 -1.40 -8.20 -1.00
N PHE A 100 -0.90 -7.51 0.03
CA PHE A 100 0.45 -7.76 0.53
C PHE A 100 0.57 -7.70 2.05
N ALA A 101 -0.46 -7.24 2.73
CA ALA A 101 -0.65 -7.28 4.18
C ALA A 101 -2.12 -7.04 4.54
N LYS A 102 -2.48 -7.31 5.79
CA LYS A 102 -3.79 -7.01 6.38
C LYS A 102 -3.62 -6.19 7.65
N GLY A 103 -4.67 -5.55 8.13
CA GLY A 103 -4.65 -4.80 9.39
C GLY A 103 -3.77 -3.55 9.34
N GLY A 104 -2.96 -3.36 10.38
CA GLY A 104 -2.00 -2.26 10.49
C GLY A 104 -2.61 -0.92 10.91
N ALA A 105 -3.74 -0.95 11.62
CA ALA A 105 -4.35 0.22 12.22
C ALA A 105 -4.61 -0.03 13.72
N ARG A 106 -4.45 1.02 14.54
CA ARG A 106 -4.84 1.03 15.97
C ARG A 106 -5.44 2.39 16.33
N LEU A 107 -6.48 2.34 17.16
CA LEU A 107 -6.91 3.50 17.93
C LEU A 107 -6.04 3.56 19.19
N VAL A 108 -5.21 4.58 19.30
CA VAL A 108 -4.28 4.79 20.41
C VAL A 108 -4.67 6.09 21.11
N ALA A 109 -4.90 6.02 22.40
CA ALA A 109 -5.19 7.17 23.26
C ALA A 109 -3.93 7.63 23.99
N GLY A 110 -3.85 8.90 24.32
CA GLY A 110 -2.82 9.41 25.23
C GLY A 110 -2.94 8.74 26.60
N LYS A 111 -1.81 8.37 27.22
CA LYS A 111 -1.78 7.63 28.50
C LYS A 111 -2.67 8.27 29.59
N ASP A 112 -2.71 9.59 29.66
CA ASP A 112 -3.43 10.34 30.68
C ASP A 112 -4.80 10.86 30.20
N SER A 113 -5.26 10.45 29.00
CA SER A 113 -6.49 11.00 28.37
C SER A 113 -7.78 10.50 29.03
N GLY A 114 -7.71 9.37 29.74
CA GLY A 114 -8.87 8.69 30.31
C GLY A 114 -9.73 7.94 29.30
N ILE A 115 -9.35 7.91 28.03
CA ILE A 115 -10.08 7.23 26.93
C ILE A 115 -9.82 5.72 27.04
N LYS A 116 -10.89 4.93 27.13
CA LYS A 116 -10.86 3.46 27.23
C LYS A 116 -11.70 2.77 26.16
N SER A 117 -12.54 3.54 25.46
CA SER A 117 -13.44 3.04 24.41
C SER A 117 -13.69 4.11 23.35
N VAL A 118 -14.29 3.71 22.21
CA VAL A 118 -14.70 4.64 21.15
C VAL A 118 -15.71 5.67 21.69
N LYS A 119 -16.58 5.30 22.62
CA LYS A 119 -17.57 6.23 23.19
C LYS A 119 -16.94 7.38 23.97
N ASP A 120 -15.75 7.16 24.55
CA ASP A 120 -15.01 8.18 25.30
C ASP A 120 -14.36 9.24 24.37
N LEU A 121 -14.39 9.02 23.05
CA LEU A 121 -13.92 10.00 22.06
C LEU A 121 -14.84 11.22 21.93
N LYS A 122 -16.08 11.15 22.44
CA LYS A 122 -17.02 12.29 22.36
C LYS A 122 -16.42 13.55 22.97
N GLY A 123 -16.37 14.62 22.17
CA GLY A 123 -15.76 15.90 22.54
C GLY A 123 -14.22 15.93 22.56
N LYS A 124 -13.54 14.84 22.21
CA LYS A 124 -12.09 14.72 22.20
C LYS A 124 -11.50 15.12 20.85
N LYS A 125 -10.20 15.48 20.87
CA LYS A 125 -9.39 15.72 19.67
C LYS A 125 -8.79 14.41 19.17
N VAL A 126 -9.18 13.95 17.99
CA VAL A 126 -8.72 12.70 17.40
C VAL A 126 -7.86 12.99 16.16
N GLY A 127 -6.59 12.62 16.24
CA GLY A 127 -5.65 12.74 15.10
C GLY A 127 -5.84 11.62 14.09
N VAL A 128 -5.88 11.98 12.80
CA VAL A 128 -5.96 11.01 11.69
C VAL A 128 -5.34 11.61 10.43
N THR A 129 -4.83 10.75 9.55
CA THR A 129 -4.35 11.19 8.23
C THR A 129 -5.50 11.24 7.23
N ARG A 130 -5.72 12.42 6.65
CA ARG A 130 -6.82 12.68 5.71
C ARG A 130 -6.72 11.78 4.47
N GLY A 131 -7.83 11.15 4.09
CA GLY A 131 -7.97 10.34 2.90
C GLY A 131 -7.28 8.97 3.00
N GLY A 132 -6.87 8.55 4.22
CA GLY A 132 -6.31 7.24 4.48
C GLY A 132 -7.37 6.26 5.01
N ILE A 133 -7.05 4.95 4.97
CA ILE A 133 -7.91 3.89 5.51
C ILE A 133 -8.26 4.14 7.00
N HIS A 134 -7.36 4.79 7.73
CA HIS A 134 -7.55 5.12 9.13
C HIS A 134 -8.73 6.08 9.37
N GLU A 135 -8.98 7.00 8.43
CA GLU A 135 -10.17 7.87 8.46
C GLU A 135 -11.44 7.05 8.21
N VAL A 136 -11.42 6.12 7.25
CA VAL A 136 -12.57 5.23 6.96
C VAL A 136 -12.91 4.36 8.17
N LEU A 137 -11.87 3.78 8.81
CA LEU A 137 -12.04 2.96 10.00
C LEU A 137 -12.55 3.78 11.19
N LEU A 138 -12.03 5.00 11.38
CA LEU A 138 -12.53 5.89 12.43
C LEU A 138 -14.01 6.22 12.25
N ASP A 139 -14.41 6.58 11.03
CA ASP A 139 -15.80 6.88 10.72
C ASP A 139 -16.72 5.67 10.97
N ALA A 140 -16.25 4.47 10.59
CA ALA A 140 -16.98 3.23 10.81
C ALA A 140 -17.13 2.91 12.32
N GLU A 141 -16.04 3.03 13.08
CA GLU A 141 -16.04 2.81 14.53
C GLU A 141 -16.93 3.82 15.28
N LEU A 142 -16.84 5.10 14.92
CA LEU A 142 -17.72 6.13 15.50
C LEU A 142 -19.18 5.77 15.22
N GLY A 143 -19.51 5.41 13.95
CA GLY A 143 -20.86 5.06 13.55
C GLY A 143 -21.43 3.86 14.29
N GLN A 144 -20.65 2.80 14.50
CA GLN A 144 -21.04 1.61 15.28
C GLN A 144 -21.31 1.93 16.77
N ASN A 145 -20.61 2.93 17.30
CA ASN A 145 -20.75 3.35 18.69
C ASN A 145 -21.76 4.48 18.90
N GLY A 146 -22.57 4.79 17.87
CA GLY A 146 -23.60 5.84 17.94
C GLY A 146 -23.05 7.27 17.91
N LEU A 147 -21.82 7.42 17.43
CA LEU A 147 -21.15 8.70 17.24
C LEU A 147 -20.97 8.99 15.75
N SER A 148 -20.52 10.20 15.46
CA SER A 148 -20.14 10.64 14.13
C SER A 148 -18.92 11.54 14.19
N ALA A 149 -18.35 11.90 13.02
CA ALA A 149 -17.26 12.87 12.94
C ALA A 149 -17.61 14.25 13.56
N LYS A 150 -18.91 14.56 13.76
CA LYS A 150 -19.37 15.80 14.40
C LYS A 150 -19.27 15.75 15.93
N ASP A 151 -19.20 14.55 16.51
CA ASP A 151 -19.11 14.34 17.95
C ASP A 151 -17.68 14.40 18.47
N VAL A 152 -16.67 14.49 17.57
CA VAL A 152 -15.25 14.57 17.87
C VAL A 152 -14.62 15.75 17.14
N THR A 153 -13.47 16.22 17.62
CA THR A 153 -12.67 17.21 16.88
C THR A 153 -11.61 16.46 16.08
N ILE A 154 -11.83 16.29 14.78
CA ILE A 154 -10.86 15.66 13.88
C ILE A 154 -9.68 16.60 13.64
N VAL A 155 -8.48 16.14 13.93
CA VAL A 155 -7.22 16.86 13.67
C VAL A 155 -6.46 16.11 12.57
N TYR A 156 -6.39 16.71 11.39
CA TYR A 156 -5.70 16.10 10.25
C TYR A 156 -4.20 16.36 10.31
N LEU A 157 -3.42 15.28 10.39
CA LEU A 157 -1.97 15.30 10.46
C LEU A 157 -1.37 14.24 9.52
N ALA A 158 -0.10 14.39 9.16
CA ALA A 158 0.63 13.32 8.52
C ALA A 158 0.92 12.17 9.52
N PHE A 159 1.04 10.94 9.04
CA PHE A 159 1.36 9.79 9.90
C PHE A 159 2.60 10.01 10.78
N ALA A 160 3.61 10.68 10.23
CA ALA A 160 4.84 10.96 10.95
C ALA A 160 4.65 11.91 12.15
N ASP A 161 3.62 12.77 12.12
CA ASP A 161 3.40 13.83 13.11
C ASP A 161 2.43 13.41 14.23
N LEU A 162 1.62 12.36 14.02
CA LEU A 162 0.60 11.92 14.97
C LEU A 162 1.18 11.57 16.34
N ASN A 163 2.32 10.86 16.38
CA ASN A 163 2.95 10.48 17.65
C ASN A 163 3.43 11.69 18.45
N GLN A 164 4.00 12.69 17.79
CA GLN A 164 4.43 13.93 18.44
C GLN A 164 3.23 14.75 18.93
N ALA A 165 2.16 14.79 18.15
CA ALA A 165 0.92 15.47 18.55
C ALA A 165 0.28 14.81 19.79
N LEU A 166 0.29 13.46 19.86
CA LEU A 166 -0.22 12.72 21.01
C LEU A 166 0.66 12.95 22.26
N LEU A 167 1.99 12.83 22.10
CA LEU A 167 2.97 13.06 23.17
C LEU A 167 2.87 14.50 23.71
N GLY A 168 2.72 15.48 22.81
CA GLY A 168 2.55 16.90 23.16
C GLY A 168 1.16 17.28 23.64
N LYS A 169 0.22 16.32 23.79
CA LYS A 169 -1.18 16.54 24.21
C LYS A 169 -1.96 17.52 23.31
N ASN A 170 -1.54 17.67 22.06
CA ASN A 170 -2.26 18.45 21.04
C ASN A 170 -3.49 17.70 20.50
N ILE A 171 -3.47 16.36 20.62
CA ILE A 171 -4.58 15.43 20.39
C ILE A 171 -4.73 14.50 21.59
N ASP A 172 -5.95 14.01 21.82
CA ASP A 172 -6.27 13.11 22.95
C ASP A 172 -6.13 11.64 22.55
N ALA A 173 -6.39 11.33 21.26
CA ALA A 173 -6.24 10.02 20.65
C ALA A 173 -5.85 10.15 19.20
N MET A 174 -5.40 9.05 18.60
CA MET A 174 -5.07 8.98 17.17
C MET A 174 -5.48 7.64 16.58
N MET A 175 -5.91 7.66 15.33
CA MET A 175 -6.00 6.46 14.50
C MET A 175 -4.68 6.35 13.71
N GLN A 176 -3.80 5.44 14.11
CA GLN A 176 -2.39 5.40 13.66
C GLN A 176 -2.05 4.08 12.96
N SER A 177 -1.07 4.14 12.09
CA SER A 177 -0.51 2.99 11.35
C SER A 177 0.68 2.37 12.08
N GLU A 178 1.06 1.16 11.65
CA GLU A 178 2.26 0.48 12.11
C GLU A 178 3.52 0.88 11.30
N PRO A 179 4.68 1.05 11.94
CA PRO A 179 4.99 0.73 13.35
C PRO A 179 4.79 1.88 14.34
N GLN A 180 4.24 3.01 13.93
CA GLN A 180 4.14 4.21 14.77
C GLN A 180 3.18 4.01 15.95
N SER A 181 2.09 3.23 15.78
CA SER A 181 1.21 2.88 16.89
C SER A 181 1.92 2.03 17.94
N SER A 182 2.68 1.01 17.50
CA SER A 182 3.52 0.21 18.40
C SER A 182 4.54 1.06 19.14
N GLN A 183 5.20 2.00 18.46
CA GLN A 183 6.13 2.91 19.13
C GLN A 183 5.49 3.78 20.22
N ALA A 184 4.28 4.27 20.00
CA ALA A 184 3.59 5.09 20.99
C ALA A 184 3.30 4.29 22.26
N ILE A 185 2.91 3.01 22.11
CA ILE A 185 2.59 2.08 23.18
C ILE A 185 3.87 1.65 23.91
N ASN A 186 4.88 1.18 23.17
CA ASN A 186 6.13 0.67 23.74
C ASN A 186 6.94 1.75 24.47
N LYS A 187 6.87 3.00 23.99
CA LYS A 187 7.47 4.17 24.66
C LYS A 187 6.62 4.70 25.82
N GLY A 188 5.45 4.13 26.06
CA GLY A 188 4.61 4.40 27.24
C GLY A 188 3.88 5.74 27.26
N PHE A 189 3.77 6.46 26.12
CA PHE A 189 2.95 7.68 26.03
C PHE A 189 1.57 7.45 25.39
N GLY A 190 1.38 6.30 24.73
CA GLY A 190 0.11 5.85 24.17
C GLY A 190 -0.41 4.58 24.85
N VAL A 191 -1.72 4.38 24.81
CA VAL A 191 -2.41 3.16 25.25
C VAL A 191 -3.30 2.69 24.11
N GLU A 192 -3.21 1.41 23.74
CA GLU A 192 -4.14 0.81 22.77
C GLU A 192 -5.55 0.84 23.33
N VAL A 193 -6.47 1.48 22.63
CA VAL A 193 -7.90 1.42 22.92
C VAL A 193 -8.50 0.20 22.24
N MET A 194 -8.20 0.04 20.95
CA MET A 194 -8.63 -1.12 20.16
C MET A 194 -7.90 -1.20 18.80
N LYS A 195 -8.00 -2.36 18.20
CA LYS A 195 -7.80 -2.55 16.76
C LYS A 195 -9.16 -2.39 16.08
N PRO A 196 -9.31 -1.48 15.10
CA PRO A 196 -10.62 -1.13 14.52
C PRO A 196 -11.07 -2.16 13.46
N TYR A 197 -11.21 -3.43 13.86
CA TYR A 197 -11.49 -4.55 12.95
C TYR A 197 -12.83 -5.24 13.19
N ASP A 198 -13.65 -4.77 14.11
CA ASP A 198 -15.00 -5.24 14.37
C ASP A 198 -16.08 -4.56 13.51
N THR A 199 -15.67 -3.71 12.56
CA THR A 199 -16.52 -3.13 11.53
C THR A 199 -16.73 -4.11 10.36
N PRO A 200 -17.68 -3.86 9.43
CA PRO A 200 -17.85 -4.67 8.23
C PRO A 200 -16.59 -4.81 7.36
N ILE A 201 -15.65 -3.86 7.44
CA ILE A 201 -14.37 -3.92 6.72
C ILE A 201 -13.48 -5.05 7.29
N GLY A 202 -13.58 -5.34 8.60
CA GLY A 202 -12.65 -6.23 9.27
C GLY A 202 -11.21 -5.71 9.22
N GLU A 203 -10.25 -6.60 9.07
CA GLU A 203 -8.85 -6.24 8.83
C GLU A 203 -8.68 -5.64 7.42
N PRO A 204 -8.35 -4.34 7.29
CA PRO A 204 -8.25 -3.73 5.97
C PRO A 204 -7.08 -4.33 5.17
N TYR A 205 -7.32 -4.59 3.90
CA TYR A 205 -6.26 -5.04 3.00
C TYR A 205 -5.34 -3.89 2.59
N ARG A 206 -4.05 -4.23 2.47
CA ARG A 206 -3.05 -3.45 1.75
C ARG A 206 -2.97 -4.01 0.34
N THR A 207 -3.15 -3.15 -0.65
CA THR A 207 -3.35 -3.55 -2.06
C THR A 207 -2.17 -3.17 -2.92
N MET A 208 -1.82 -4.07 -3.82
CA MET A 208 -0.96 -3.79 -4.96
C MET A 208 -1.84 -3.53 -6.17
N VAL A 209 -1.60 -2.42 -6.83
CA VAL A 209 -2.26 -2.07 -8.09
C VAL A 209 -1.25 -2.01 -9.22
N MET A 210 -1.69 -2.39 -10.41
CA MET A 210 -0.96 -2.18 -11.67
C MET A 210 -1.77 -1.26 -12.57
N THR A 211 -1.10 -0.38 -13.33
CA THR A 211 -1.79 0.34 -14.39
C THR A 211 -2.34 -0.64 -15.42
N GLU A 212 -3.51 -0.34 -16.00
CA GLU A 212 -4.11 -1.17 -17.05
C GLU A 212 -3.14 -1.36 -18.22
N LYS A 213 -2.38 -0.31 -18.56
CA LYS A 213 -1.35 -0.36 -19.59
C LYS A 213 -0.26 -1.37 -19.25
N PHE A 214 0.34 -1.30 -18.06
CA PHE A 214 1.39 -2.23 -17.64
C PHE A 214 0.88 -3.67 -17.59
N TYR A 215 -0.30 -3.86 -17.02
CA TYR A 215 -0.94 -5.17 -16.90
C TYR A 215 -1.23 -5.83 -18.25
N ASN A 216 -1.73 -5.06 -19.25
CA ASN A 216 -2.13 -5.58 -20.54
C ASN A 216 -0.97 -5.63 -21.56
N GLU A 217 -0.17 -4.56 -21.67
CA GLU A 217 0.84 -4.41 -22.72
C GLU A 217 2.21 -4.95 -22.32
N LYS A 218 2.52 -5.02 -21.00
CA LYS A 218 3.79 -5.54 -20.46
C LYS A 218 3.59 -6.85 -19.69
N ARG A 219 2.65 -7.67 -20.12
CA ARG A 219 2.23 -8.89 -19.43
C ARG A 219 3.40 -9.80 -18.98
N PRO A 220 4.41 -10.13 -19.79
CA PRO A 220 5.53 -10.96 -19.36
C PRO A 220 6.35 -10.34 -18.21
N LEU A 221 6.46 -8.99 -18.19
CA LEU A 221 7.16 -8.26 -17.15
C LEU A 221 6.32 -8.22 -15.86
N ALA A 222 5.00 -8.05 -15.98
CA ALA A 222 4.06 -8.11 -14.86
C ALA A 222 4.04 -9.50 -14.20
N GLU A 223 4.13 -10.58 -14.98
CA GLU A 223 4.24 -11.96 -14.47
C GLU A 223 5.53 -12.19 -13.69
N LYS A 224 6.67 -11.72 -14.21
CA LYS A 224 7.97 -11.78 -13.51
C LYS A 224 7.91 -10.99 -12.19
N PHE A 225 7.33 -9.78 -12.23
CA PHE A 225 7.18 -8.93 -11.05
C PHE A 225 6.31 -9.62 -9.98
N MET A 226 5.18 -10.22 -10.37
CA MET A 226 4.30 -10.92 -9.44
C MET A 226 4.98 -12.11 -8.76
N ARG A 227 5.77 -12.91 -9.51
CA ARG A 227 6.57 -14.00 -8.91
C ARG A 227 7.63 -13.46 -7.95
N CYS A 228 8.31 -12.38 -8.34
CA CYS A 228 9.30 -11.72 -7.47
C CYS A 228 8.67 -11.20 -6.18
N PHE A 229 7.48 -10.61 -6.26
CA PHE A 229 6.70 -10.19 -5.10
C PHE A 229 6.36 -11.36 -4.18
N LEU A 230 5.89 -12.48 -4.72
CA LEU A 230 5.61 -13.67 -3.91
C LEU A 230 6.86 -14.22 -3.25
N GLU A 231 8.01 -14.26 -3.95
CA GLU A 231 9.29 -14.70 -3.39
C GLU A 231 9.75 -13.78 -2.24
N ALA A 232 9.64 -12.46 -2.41
CA ALA A 232 9.93 -11.48 -1.37
C ALA A 232 9.05 -11.66 -0.14
N THR A 233 7.73 -11.79 -0.36
CA THR A 233 6.74 -11.97 0.71
C THR A 233 6.94 -13.30 1.44
N LYS A 234 7.15 -14.38 0.69
CA LYS A 234 7.45 -15.70 1.27
C LYS A 234 8.73 -15.66 2.10
N THR A 235 9.77 -14.99 1.61
CA THR A 235 11.02 -14.84 2.37
C THR A 235 10.76 -14.16 3.72
N PHE A 236 9.91 -13.15 3.77
CA PHE A 236 9.60 -12.43 5.01
C PHE A 236 8.70 -13.23 5.96
N ILE A 237 7.81 -14.06 5.42
CA ILE A 237 6.98 -14.98 6.22
C ILE A 237 7.82 -16.11 6.81
N ASP A 238 8.65 -16.77 5.99
CA ASP A 238 9.43 -17.94 6.40
C ASP A 238 10.65 -17.59 7.25
N LYS A 239 11.18 -16.36 7.09
CA LYS A 239 12.40 -15.88 7.72
C LYS A 239 12.18 -14.50 8.35
N PRO A 240 11.41 -14.43 9.45
CA PRO A 240 11.05 -13.15 10.08
C PRO A 240 12.25 -12.34 10.54
N GLU A 241 13.41 -12.98 10.78
CA GLU A 241 14.66 -12.30 11.10
C GLU A 241 15.23 -11.51 9.91
N VAL A 242 15.01 -12.00 8.68
CA VAL A 242 15.39 -11.26 7.44
C VAL A 242 14.49 -10.04 7.29
N ALA A 243 13.19 -10.20 7.53
CA ALA A 243 12.22 -9.11 7.49
C ALA A 243 12.56 -8.05 8.54
N GLU A 244 12.81 -8.47 9.79
CA GLU A 244 13.18 -7.58 10.90
C GLU A 244 14.41 -6.76 10.54
N LYS A 245 15.50 -7.42 10.16
CA LYS A 245 16.74 -6.76 9.82
C LYS A 245 16.55 -5.75 8.68
N TYR A 246 15.92 -6.17 7.58
CA TYR A 246 15.72 -5.31 6.42
C TYR A 246 14.84 -4.10 6.73
N VAL A 247 13.69 -4.33 7.36
CA VAL A 247 12.75 -3.24 7.69
C VAL A 247 13.40 -2.26 8.66
N ARG A 248 14.00 -2.77 9.73
CA ARG A 248 14.58 -1.92 10.77
C ARG A 248 15.81 -1.17 10.28
N GLU A 249 16.77 -1.86 9.64
CA GLU A 249 18.04 -1.26 9.28
C GLU A 249 17.98 -0.48 7.97
N VAL A 250 17.33 -1.03 6.93
CA VAL A 250 17.29 -0.42 5.59
C VAL A 250 16.17 0.60 5.47
N ILE A 251 14.92 0.21 5.81
CA ILE A 251 13.76 1.09 5.62
C ILE A 251 13.72 2.17 6.69
N PHE A 252 13.85 1.78 7.97
CA PHE A 252 13.71 2.71 9.10
C PHE A 252 15.05 3.26 9.62
N LYS A 253 16.20 2.82 9.09
CA LYS A 253 17.53 3.30 9.48
C LYS A 253 17.73 3.26 11.01
N ASN A 254 17.32 2.16 11.63
CA ASN A 254 17.34 1.91 13.08
C ASN A 254 16.48 2.89 13.93
N GLN A 255 15.49 3.55 13.34
CA GLN A 255 14.58 4.44 14.07
C GLN A 255 13.46 3.69 14.80
N ILE A 256 13.29 2.39 14.56
CA ILE A 256 12.38 1.50 15.28
C ILE A 256 13.17 0.41 16.00
N SER A 257 12.67 -0.02 17.16
CA SER A 257 13.24 -1.13 17.90
C SER A 257 12.85 -2.47 17.27
N LYS A 258 13.48 -3.54 17.73
CA LYS A 258 13.10 -4.90 17.37
C LYS A 258 11.69 -5.24 17.88
N GLU A 259 11.35 -4.79 19.08
CA GLU A 259 10.03 -4.93 19.68
C GLU A 259 8.96 -4.22 18.86
N ASP A 260 9.20 -2.95 18.46
CA ASP A 260 8.31 -2.19 17.58
C ASP A 260 8.02 -2.94 16.27
N PHE A 261 9.04 -3.58 15.69
CA PHE A 261 8.87 -4.35 14.45
C PHE A 261 7.98 -5.57 14.66
N TYR A 262 8.26 -6.41 15.66
CA TYR A 262 7.49 -7.63 15.88
C TYR A 262 6.05 -7.34 16.31
N ASP A 263 5.84 -6.33 17.13
CA ASP A 263 4.49 -5.88 17.49
C ASP A 263 3.73 -5.34 16.26
N ALA A 264 4.40 -4.55 15.42
CA ALA A 264 3.82 -4.03 14.19
C ALA A 264 3.42 -5.15 13.21
N ILE A 265 4.27 -6.17 13.02
CA ILE A 265 3.96 -7.30 12.13
C ILE A 265 2.92 -8.23 12.76
N GLY A 266 2.88 -8.36 14.09
CA GLY A 266 1.79 -9.05 14.80
C GLY A 266 0.42 -8.40 14.56
N ASN A 267 0.35 -7.08 14.38
CA ASN A 267 -0.86 -6.34 14.03
C ASN A 267 -1.08 -6.20 12.51
N SER A 268 -0.05 -6.40 11.70
CA SER A 268 -0.14 -6.28 10.24
C SER A 268 0.74 -7.33 9.55
N PRO A 269 0.30 -8.60 9.56
CA PRO A 269 1.06 -9.70 8.98
C PRO A 269 1.22 -9.54 7.46
N TYR A 270 2.35 -10.00 6.95
CA TYR A 270 2.56 -10.14 5.51
C TYR A 270 1.59 -11.18 4.95
N ALA A 271 1.06 -10.87 3.77
CA ALA A 271 0.11 -11.70 3.05
C ALA A 271 0.29 -11.49 1.55
N TYR A 272 -0.47 -12.19 0.74
CA TYR A 272 -0.55 -11.94 -0.71
C TYR A 272 -1.96 -12.11 -1.27
N ASP A 273 -2.90 -12.54 -0.45
CA ASP A 273 -4.29 -12.76 -0.88
C ASP A 273 -5.09 -11.46 -0.89
N ILE A 274 -6.04 -11.39 -1.81
CA ILE A 274 -7.06 -10.36 -1.88
C ILE A 274 -8.33 -10.91 -2.53
N THR A 275 -9.47 -10.37 -2.16
CA THR A 275 -10.75 -10.73 -2.75
C THR A 275 -11.50 -9.50 -3.28
N ALA A 276 -12.23 -9.67 -4.37
CA ALA A 276 -13.12 -8.63 -4.87
C ALA A 276 -14.22 -8.28 -3.86
N GLU A 277 -14.68 -9.27 -3.08
CA GLU A 277 -15.68 -9.09 -2.03
C GLU A 277 -15.20 -8.10 -0.97
N HIS A 278 -13.98 -8.27 -0.44
CA HIS A 278 -13.43 -7.34 0.56
C HIS A 278 -13.26 -5.92 0.01
N ILE A 279 -12.81 -5.79 -1.24
CA ILE A 279 -12.72 -4.47 -1.90
C ILE A 279 -14.12 -3.85 -2.06
N GLN A 280 -15.15 -4.66 -2.36
CA GLN A 280 -16.53 -4.18 -2.44
C GLN A 280 -17.06 -3.71 -1.07
N ILE A 281 -16.86 -4.50 -0.01
CA ILE A 281 -17.25 -4.12 1.37
C ILE A 281 -16.58 -2.80 1.78
N THR A 282 -15.29 -2.64 1.48
CA THR A 282 -14.58 -1.37 1.75
C THR A 282 -15.19 -0.22 0.94
N THR A 283 -15.50 -0.45 -0.36
CA THR A 283 -16.13 0.54 -1.24
C THR A 283 -17.48 0.99 -0.70
N ASP A 284 -18.32 0.04 -0.30
CA ASP A 284 -19.67 0.30 0.21
C ASP A 284 -19.60 1.06 1.56
N THR A 285 -18.64 0.72 2.41
CA THR A 285 -18.41 1.42 3.68
C THR A 285 -17.96 2.86 3.44
N MET A 286 -17.02 3.08 2.51
CA MET A 286 -16.59 4.42 2.11
C MET A 286 -17.77 5.26 1.57
N ALA A 287 -18.62 4.65 0.73
CA ALA A 287 -19.82 5.31 0.18
C ALA A 287 -20.80 5.68 1.29
N LYS A 288 -21.04 4.77 2.25
CA LYS A 288 -21.94 4.97 3.39
C LYS A 288 -21.53 6.17 4.25
N TYR A 289 -20.25 6.33 4.52
CA TYR A 289 -19.73 7.41 5.38
C TYR A 289 -19.26 8.65 4.59
N GLY A 290 -19.34 8.61 3.25
CA GLY A 290 -18.91 9.71 2.38
C GLY A 290 -17.41 9.90 2.29
N THR A 291 -16.62 8.92 2.76
CA THR A 291 -15.17 8.97 2.73
C THR A 291 -14.66 8.76 1.29
N GLY A 292 -13.66 9.55 0.87
CA GLY A 292 -13.11 9.49 -0.49
C GLY A 292 -13.92 10.20 -1.56
N LYS A 293 -15.08 10.78 -1.22
CA LYS A 293 -15.93 11.61 -2.11
C LYS A 293 -16.17 10.99 -3.49
N MET A 294 -16.57 9.72 -3.52
CA MET A 294 -16.80 9.00 -4.76
C MET A 294 -18.18 9.36 -5.35
N ALA A 295 -18.19 10.01 -6.52
CA ALA A 295 -19.44 10.29 -7.24
C ALA A 295 -20.12 8.99 -7.73
N LYS A 296 -19.32 8.01 -8.14
CA LYS A 296 -19.75 6.67 -8.56
C LYS A 296 -18.80 5.63 -7.96
N PRO A 297 -19.20 4.94 -6.89
CA PRO A 297 -18.40 3.84 -6.32
C PRO A 297 -18.12 2.76 -7.37
N PRO A 298 -16.85 2.32 -7.53
CA PRO A 298 -16.52 1.29 -8.51
C PRO A 298 -17.02 -0.09 -8.06
N VAL A 299 -17.41 -0.92 -9.02
CA VAL A 299 -17.81 -2.31 -8.77
C VAL A 299 -16.54 -3.17 -8.75
N ALA A 300 -16.20 -3.75 -7.60
CA ALA A 300 -14.91 -4.40 -7.39
C ALA A 300 -14.57 -5.52 -8.38
N LYS A 301 -15.56 -6.37 -8.76
CA LYS A 301 -15.37 -7.47 -9.73
C LYS A 301 -14.88 -7.01 -11.10
N ASP A 302 -15.05 -5.75 -11.45
CA ASP A 302 -14.69 -5.23 -12.78
C ASP A 302 -13.20 -4.89 -12.86
N TRP A 303 -12.55 -4.61 -11.72
CA TRP A 303 -11.17 -4.12 -11.67
C TRP A 303 -10.25 -4.83 -10.65
N VAL A 304 -10.74 -5.81 -9.90
CA VAL A 304 -9.89 -6.73 -9.14
C VAL A 304 -9.54 -7.91 -10.03
N LYS A 305 -8.26 -8.06 -10.36
CA LYS A 305 -7.70 -9.04 -11.33
C LYS A 305 -6.60 -9.85 -10.66
N THR A 306 -6.93 -11.00 -10.12
CA THR A 306 -5.99 -11.86 -9.37
C THR A 306 -5.36 -12.97 -10.21
N ASP A 307 -5.61 -13.03 -11.51
CA ASP A 307 -5.09 -14.07 -12.39
C ASP A 307 -3.55 -14.15 -12.41
N LEU A 308 -2.85 -12.99 -12.40
CA LEU A 308 -1.38 -12.95 -12.28
C LEU A 308 -0.90 -13.54 -10.95
N LEU A 309 -1.60 -13.21 -9.86
CA LEU A 309 -1.31 -13.74 -8.53
C LEU A 309 -1.52 -15.26 -8.49
N GLU A 310 -2.66 -15.73 -8.97
CA GLU A 310 -3.00 -17.16 -8.97
C GLU A 310 -2.05 -17.98 -9.86
N GLN A 311 -1.68 -17.44 -11.04
CA GLN A 311 -0.69 -18.06 -11.90
C GLN A 311 0.68 -18.15 -11.22
N ALA A 312 1.12 -17.09 -10.55
CA ALA A 312 2.38 -17.06 -9.84
C ALA A 312 2.37 -18.03 -8.64
N LYS A 313 1.30 -18.03 -7.82
CA LYS A 313 1.10 -19.00 -6.71
C LYS A 313 1.21 -20.43 -7.22
N LYS A 314 0.49 -20.77 -8.30
CA LYS A 314 0.53 -22.10 -8.90
C LYS A 314 1.94 -22.50 -9.34
N SER A 315 2.67 -21.59 -9.98
CA SER A 315 4.06 -21.85 -10.44
C SER A 315 5.05 -22.07 -9.31
N MET A 316 4.76 -21.56 -8.12
CA MET A 316 5.57 -21.66 -6.90
C MET A 316 5.05 -22.69 -5.90
N ASN A 317 4.00 -23.45 -6.23
CA ASN A 317 3.31 -24.40 -5.34
C ASN A 317 2.85 -23.77 -4.01
N LEU A 318 2.43 -22.49 -4.07
CA LEU A 318 1.83 -21.79 -2.93
C LEU A 318 0.32 -22.04 -2.88
N LYS A 319 -0.22 -22.13 -1.66
CA LYS A 319 -1.67 -22.25 -1.42
C LYS A 319 -2.32 -20.87 -1.36
#